data_fd5b734ac7b9d88bf8e6a8430474d4f0
#
_entry.id   fd5b734ac7b9d88bf8e6a8430474d4f0
#
_cell.length_a   1.000
_cell.length_b   1.000
_cell.length_c   1.000
_cell.angle_alpha   90.00
_cell.angle_beta   90.00
_cell.angle_gamma   90.00
#
_symmetry.space_group_name_H-M   'P 1'
#
loop_
_entity.id
_entity.type
_entity.pdbx_description
1 polymer ?
#
loop_
_entity_poly.entity_id
_entity_poly.type
_entity_poly.pdbx_seq_one_letter_code
_entity_poly.pdbx_strand_id
1 'polypeptide(L)'
;LEIKKITPKQLDEKKKRNDKLFVLDVRAQEKFINDHIEDSYNIPKTSIFNFEESEDSINEVLSKSEEIIVTCTTGNSAMKCAKILAEHDYNVRVLEGGLTAWKEYLKRENI
;
A
#
# COMPACT_ATOMS: atom_id res chain seq x y z
N LEU A 1 6.70 -13.40 11.51
CA LEU A 1 5.43 -13.07 10.88
C LEU A 1 5.62 -12.88 9.37
N GLU A 2 4.99 -13.71 8.58
CA GLU A 2 5.13 -13.65 7.13
C GLU A 2 4.11 -12.69 6.53
N ILE A 3 4.59 -11.76 5.70
CA ILE A 3 3.71 -10.79 5.05
C ILE A 3 3.31 -11.33 3.69
N LYS A 4 2.01 -11.42 3.45
CA LYS A 4 1.47 -11.88 2.18
C LYS A 4 1.61 -10.81 1.11
N LYS A 5 1.72 -11.25 -0.13
CA LYS A 5 1.80 -10.35 -1.29
C LYS A 5 0.52 -10.47 -2.11
N ILE A 6 0.26 -9.43 -2.90
CA ILE A 6 -0.83 -9.44 -3.87
C ILE A 6 -0.26 -8.96 -5.20
N THR A 7 -0.66 -9.60 -6.29
CA THR A 7 -0.20 -9.21 -7.63
C THR A 7 -1.01 -8.03 -8.15
N PRO A 8 -0.48 -7.27 -9.12
CA PRO A 8 -1.26 -6.21 -9.76
C PRO A 8 -2.60 -6.69 -10.30
N LYS A 9 -2.62 -7.87 -10.95
CA LYS A 9 -3.86 -8.43 -11.46
C LYS A 9 -4.88 -8.69 -10.36
N GLN A 10 -4.44 -9.28 -9.25
CA GLN A 10 -5.31 -9.56 -8.11
C GLN A 10 -5.85 -8.26 -7.51
N LEU A 11 -5.02 -7.23 -7.39
CA LEU A 11 -5.46 -5.93 -6.88
C LEU A 11 -6.51 -5.31 -7.79
N ASP A 12 -6.26 -5.34 -9.10
CA ASP A 12 -7.19 -4.80 -10.08
C ASP A 12 -8.54 -5.52 -10.01
N GLU A 13 -8.53 -6.85 -9.89
CA GLU A 13 -9.75 -7.64 -9.75
C GLU A 13 -10.53 -7.25 -8.49
N LYS A 14 -9.83 -7.07 -7.36
CA LYS A 14 -10.47 -6.64 -6.12
C LYS A 14 -11.07 -5.25 -6.25
N LYS A 15 -10.37 -4.32 -6.89
CA LYS A 15 -10.88 -2.97 -7.12
C LYS A 15 -12.13 -3.00 -7.99
N LYS A 16 -12.14 -3.81 -9.04
CA LYS A 16 -13.29 -3.93 -9.94
C LYS A 16 -14.51 -4.54 -9.24
N ARG A 17 -14.31 -5.42 -8.28
CA ARG A 17 -15.40 -6.01 -7.49
C ARG A 17 -15.86 -5.10 -6.36
N ASN A 18 -15.21 -3.95 -6.16
CA ASN A 18 -15.48 -3.05 -5.04
C ASN A 18 -15.28 -3.73 -3.68
N ASP A 19 -14.29 -4.62 -3.59
CA ASP A 19 -13.93 -5.25 -2.32
C ASP A 19 -13.44 -4.16 -1.34
N LYS A 20 -13.73 -4.36 -0.06
CA LYS A 20 -13.25 -3.44 0.98
C LYS A 20 -11.76 -3.58 1.15
N LEU A 21 -11.01 -2.63 0.61
CA LEU A 21 -9.57 -2.58 0.76
C LEU A 21 -9.10 -1.14 0.74
N PHE A 22 -7.89 -0.93 1.21
CA PHE A 22 -7.30 0.39 1.31
C PHE A 22 -5.90 0.30 0.71
N VAL A 23 -5.60 1.10 -0.30
CA VAL A 23 -4.27 1.10 -0.91
C VAL A 23 -3.44 2.21 -0.29
N LEU A 24 -2.35 1.83 0.37
CA LEU A 24 -1.47 2.74 1.09
C LEU A 24 -0.15 2.88 0.35
N ASP A 25 0.15 4.08 -0.12
CA ASP A 25 1.39 4.41 -0.80
C ASP A 25 2.35 5.03 0.22
N VAL A 26 3.51 4.40 0.42
CA VAL A 26 4.48 4.84 1.42
C VAL A 26 5.66 5.61 0.82
N ARG A 27 5.53 6.04 -0.44
CA ARG A 27 6.56 6.89 -1.07
C ARG A 27 6.51 8.29 -0.50
N ALA A 28 7.54 9.08 -0.81
CA ALA A 28 7.52 10.51 -0.45
C ALA A 28 6.32 11.21 -1.10
N GLN A 29 5.82 12.23 -0.43
CA GLN A 29 4.63 12.95 -0.86
C GLN A 29 4.77 13.51 -2.28
N GLU A 30 5.94 14.01 -2.65
CA GLU A 30 6.17 14.57 -3.99
C GLU A 30 5.96 13.53 -5.07
N LYS A 31 6.41 12.31 -4.84
CA LYS A 31 6.21 11.22 -5.80
C LYS A 31 4.74 10.85 -5.90
N PHE A 32 4.05 10.79 -4.76
CA PHE A 32 2.63 10.46 -4.72
C PHE A 32 1.79 11.49 -5.47
N ILE A 33 2.07 12.77 -5.24
CA ILE A 33 1.34 13.86 -5.92
C ILE A 33 1.52 13.78 -7.43
N ASN A 34 2.72 13.41 -7.88
CA ASN A 34 3.05 13.33 -9.29
C ASN A 34 2.24 12.23 -10.01
N ASP A 35 2.16 11.05 -9.42
CA ASP A 35 1.30 9.97 -9.91
C ASP A 35 1.14 8.92 -8.81
N HIS A 36 -0.01 8.24 -8.80
CA HIS A 36 -0.29 7.19 -7.82
C HIS A 36 -1.43 6.30 -8.32
N ILE A 37 -1.63 5.19 -7.65
CA ILE A 37 -2.76 4.30 -7.94
C ILE A 37 -4.05 5.04 -7.58
N GLU A 38 -5.04 4.97 -8.46
CA GLU A 38 -6.34 5.60 -8.23
C GLU A 38 -6.92 5.16 -6.89
N ASP A 39 -7.41 6.12 -6.13
CA ASP A 39 -7.99 5.92 -4.78
C ASP A 39 -6.99 5.45 -3.73
N SER A 40 -5.69 5.59 -3.97
CA SER A 40 -4.69 5.30 -2.94
C SER A 40 -4.49 6.51 -2.03
N TYR A 41 -3.92 6.23 -0.87
CA TYR A 41 -3.66 7.22 0.17
C TYR A 41 -2.17 7.25 0.48
N ASN A 42 -1.65 8.40 0.84
CA ASN A 42 -0.20 8.53 1.09
C ASN A 42 0.11 8.73 2.57
N ILE A 43 0.92 7.82 3.11
CA ILE A 43 1.60 8.02 4.38
C ILE A 43 3.06 7.70 4.10
N PRO A 44 3.95 8.71 4.08
CA PRO A 44 5.36 8.45 3.78
C PRO A 44 5.98 7.46 4.77
N LYS A 45 6.91 6.65 4.29
CA LYS A 45 7.55 5.59 5.09
C LYS A 45 8.17 6.12 6.38
N THR A 46 8.65 7.35 6.38
CA THR A 46 9.25 7.95 7.57
C THR A 46 8.29 8.00 8.75
N SER A 47 7.01 8.28 8.48
CA SER A 47 5.99 8.29 9.53
C SER A 47 5.74 6.89 10.08
N ILE A 48 5.77 5.88 9.22
CA ILE A 48 5.56 4.49 9.65
C ILE A 48 6.78 3.97 10.41
N PHE A 49 8.00 4.32 9.97
CA PHE A 49 9.21 3.95 10.68
C PHE A 49 9.26 4.58 12.09
N ASN A 50 8.65 5.75 12.27
CA ASN A 50 8.50 6.41 13.56
C ASN A 50 7.08 6.19 14.10
N PHE A 51 6.63 4.95 14.09
CA PHE A 51 5.25 4.60 14.40
C PHE A 51 4.80 5.15 15.75
N GLU A 52 5.62 5.02 16.79
CA GLU A 52 5.23 5.45 18.13
C GLU A 52 4.89 6.94 18.18
N GLU A 53 5.63 7.77 17.45
CA GLU A 53 5.39 9.20 17.40
C GLU A 53 4.22 9.57 16.49
N SER A 54 3.91 8.72 15.53
CA SER A 54 2.90 8.98 14.49
C SER A 54 1.63 8.16 14.69
N GLU A 55 1.54 7.41 15.76
CA GLU A 55 0.47 6.43 15.97
C GLU A 55 -0.92 7.02 15.82
N ASP A 56 -1.18 8.15 16.46
CA ASP A 56 -2.51 8.77 16.40
C ASP A 56 -2.88 9.17 14.97
N SER A 57 -1.93 9.76 14.24
CA SER A 57 -2.16 10.16 12.85
C SER A 57 -2.41 8.96 11.96
N ILE A 58 -1.64 7.89 12.15
CA ILE A 58 -1.81 6.66 11.37
C ILE A 58 -3.17 6.04 11.65
N ASN A 59 -3.56 5.95 12.92
CA ASN A 59 -4.85 5.35 13.30
C ASN A 59 -6.04 6.16 12.82
N GLU A 60 -5.89 7.45 12.56
CA GLU A 60 -6.95 8.27 11.98
C GLU A 60 -7.20 7.91 10.51
N VAL A 61 -6.18 7.46 9.81
CA VAL A 61 -6.25 7.15 8.38
C VAL A 61 -6.53 5.67 8.13
N LEU A 62 -5.85 4.78 8.86
CA LEU A 62 -5.94 3.34 8.66
C LEU A 62 -6.90 2.69 9.63
N SER A 63 -7.71 1.75 9.13
CA SER A 63 -8.62 0.95 9.94
C SER A 63 -8.11 -0.48 10.05
N LYS A 64 -8.16 -1.04 11.26
CA LYS A 64 -7.77 -2.44 11.49
C LYS A 64 -8.81 -3.42 10.94
N SER A 65 -9.99 -2.94 10.56
CA SER A 65 -11.03 -3.77 9.98
C SER A 65 -10.93 -3.89 8.45
N GLU A 66 -10.06 -3.11 7.83
CA GLU A 66 -9.87 -3.15 6.37
C GLU A 66 -8.58 -3.87 5.99
N GLU A 67 -8.57 -4.47 4.80
CA GLU A 67 -7.34 -5.01 4.22
C GLU A 67 -6.54 -3.84 3.63
N ILE A 68 -5.30 -3.70 4.04
CA ILE A 68 -4.42 -2.61 3.60
C ILE A 68 -3.39 -3.17 2.63
N ILE A 69 -3.38 -2.65 1.41
CA ILE A 69 -2.41 -3.01 0.38
C ILE A 69 -1.32 -1.95 0.38
N VAL A 70 -0.13 -2.31 0.83
CA VAL A 70 0.98 -1.37 0.97
C VAL A 70 1.81 -1.37 -0.32
N THR A 71 2.07 -0.21 -0.87
CA THR A 71 2.87 -0.08 -2.09
C THR A 71 3.93 1.01 -1.97
N CYS A 72 4.99 0.82 -2.72
CA CYS A 72 6.03 1.83 -2.95
C CYS A 72 6.46 1.70 -4.42
N THR A 73 7.65 2.16 -4.78
CA THR A 73 8.09 2.08 -6.18
C THR A 73 8.25 0.64 -6.66
N THR A 74 8.99 -0.20 -5.89
CA THR A 74 9.30 -1.58 -6.30
C THR A 74 8.92 -2.65 -5.28
N GLY A 75 8.49 -2.27 -4.10
CA GLY A 75 8.05 -3.21 -3.06
C GLY A 75 8.95 -3.31 -1.83
N ASN A 76 10.19 -2.82 -1.88
CA ASN A 76 11.14 -2.97 -0.76
C ASN A 76 10.74 -2.16 0.47
N SER A 77 10.47 -0.87 0.30
CA SER A 77 10.03 -0.03 1.41
C SER A 77 8.65 -0.44 1.91
N ALA A 78 7.79 -0.87 0.98
CA ALA A 78 6.45 -1.35 1.32
C ALA A 78 6.52 -2.56 2.24
N MET A 79 7.44 -3.49 1.99
CA MET A 79 7.60 -4.68 2.83
C MET A 79 8.01 -4.28 4.26
N LYS A 80 8.95 -3.35 4.38
CA LYS A 80 9.39 -2.88 5.71
C LYS A 80 8.24 -2.21 6.45
N CYS A 81 7.49 -1.36 5.77
CA CYS A 81 6.33 -0.69 6.36
C CYS A 81 5.24 -1.69 6.75
N ALA A 82 4.98 -2.67 5.89
CA ALA A 82 3.97 -3.68 6.16
C ALA A 82 4.29 -4.48 7.43
N LYS A 83 5.56 -4.81 7.63
CA LYS A 83 5.98 -5.54 8.84
C LYS A 83 5.69 -4.74 10.10
N ILE A 84 5.97 -3.44 10.07
CA ILE A 84 5.70 -2.57 11.22
C ILE A 84 4.18 -2.49 11.47
N LEU A 85 3.40 -2.29 10.42
CA LEU A 85 1.95 -2.21 10.57
C LEU A 85 1.35 -3.51 11.07
N ALA A 86 1.86 -4.65 10.60
CA ALA A 86 1.41 -5.97 11.07
C ALA A 86 1.69 -6.15 12.56
N GLU A 87 2.83 -5.67 13.04
CA GLU A 87 3.16 -5.72 14.47
C GLU A 87 2.17 -4.91 15.32
N HIS A 88 1.50 -3.95 14.71
CA HIS A 88 0.49 -3.13 15.37
C HIS A 88 -0.94 -3.55 14.99
N ASP A 89 -1.09 -4.83 14.60
CA ASP A 89 -2.39 -5.47 14.39
C ASP A 89 -3.18 -4.99 13.17
N TYR A 90 -2.51 -4.36 12.21
CA TYR A 90 -3.14 -4.04 10.93
C TYR A 90 -3.10 -5.25 9.98
N ASN A 91 -4.14 -5.40 9.18
CA ASN A 91 -4.23 -6.47 8.19
C ASN A 91 -3.62 -5.98 6.88
N VAL A 92 -2.40 -6.40 6.58
CA VAL A 92 -1.61 -5.85 5.47
C VAL A 92 -1.21 -6.91 4.45
N ARG A 93 -1.07 -6.46 3.22
CA ARG A 93 -0.41 -7.18 2.13
C ARG A 93 0.48 -6.19 1.40
N VAL A 94 1.46 -6.70 0.67
CA VAL A 94 2.36 -5.87 -0.14
C VAL A 94 2.06 -6.07 -1.62
N LEU A 95 1.91 -4.98 -2.37
CA LEU A 95 1.75 -5.06 -3.82
C LEU A 95 3.07 -5.50 -4.44
N GLU A 96 3.06 -6.69 -5.05
CA GLU A 96 4.23 -7.30 -5.65
C GLU A 96 4.76 -6.43 -6.79
N GLY A 97 6.05 -6.07 -6.70
CA GLY A 97 6.68 -5.20 -7.70
C GLY A 97 6.30 -3.73 -7.62
N GLY A 98 5.44 -3.36 -6.68
CA GLY A 98 5.09 -1.97 -6.41
C GLY A 98 4.41 -1.24 -7.57
N LEU A 99 4.54 0.07 -7.57
CA LEU A 99 3.92 0.92 -8.59
C LEU A 99 4.47 0.62 -9.98
N THR A 100 5.74 0.26 -10.09
CA THR A 100 6.36 -0.11 -11.36
C THR A 100 5.62 -1.27 -12.02
N ALA A 101 5.37 -2.34 -11.26
CA ALA A 101 4.65 -3.51 -11.77
C ALA A 101 3.18 -3.18 -12.07
N TRP A 102 2.57 -2.33 -11.24
CA TRP A 102 1.19 -1.89 -11.48
C TRP A 102 1.04 -1.16 -12.81
N LYS A 103 1.96 -0.24 -13.10
CA LYS A 103 1.93 0.51 -14.36
C LYS A 103 2.14 -0.40 -15.57
N GLU A 104 3.04 -1.37 -15.47
CA GLU A 104 3.25 -2.34 -16.55
C GLU A 104 2.01 -3.19 -16.78
N TYR A 105 1.39 -3.64 -15.71
CA TYR A 105 0.15 -4.41 -15.81
C TYR A 105 -0.94 -3.61 -16.52
N LEU A 106 -1.13 -2.34 -16.14
CA LEU A 106 -2.15 -1.49 -16.78
C LEU A 106 -1.87 -1.29 -18.27
N LYS A 107 -0.62 -1.13 -18.66
CA LYS A 107 -0.26 -1.00 -20.07
C LYS A 107 -0.66 -2.22 -20.87
N ARG A 108 -0.44 -3.41 -20.32
CA ARG A 108 -0.78 -4.67 -21.00
C ARG A 108 -2.28 -4.83 -21.14
N GLU A 109 -3.05 -4.42 -20.13
CA GLU A 109 -4.50 -4.58 -20.14
C GLU A 109 -5.21 -3.57 -21.03
N ASN A 110 -4.54 -2.47 -21.37
CA ASN A 110 -5.13 -1.41 -22.18
C ASN A 110 -4.80 -1.51 -23.69
N ILE A 111 -4.29 -2.63 -24.14
CA ILE A 111 -3.99 -2.86 -25.57
C ILE A 111 -5.22 -3.35 -26.31
#